data_17df470a2a54b7068b6e2931f5683572
#
_entry.id   17df470a2a54b7068b6e2931f5683572
#
_cell.length_a   1.000
_cell.length_b   1.000
_cell.length_c   1.000
_cell.angle_alpha   90.00
_cell.angle_beta   90.00
_cell.angle_gamma   90.00
#
_symmetry.space_group_name_H-M   'P 1'
#
loop_
_entity.id
_entity.type
_entity.pdbx_description
1 polymer ?
#
loop_
_entity_poly.entity_id
_entity_poly.type
_entity_poly.pdbx_seq_one_letter_code
_entity_poly.pdbx_strand_id
1 'polypeptide(L)'
;MEKILNKLKKSKFRSSFHLNKKMRDYVTDKGIDVIKTHAYDFVNKRLKIYDTNKDGKQTPMRQVHPVFIAEHATATCCRGCIEKWHHISKTKILNDNEIDYIVNVIMKWIESEMDS
;
A
#
# COMPACT_ATOMS: atom_id res chain seq x y z
N MET A 1 7.60 10.03 -7.25
CA MET A 1 7.15 8.66 -6.91
C MET A 1 8.23 7.62 -7.12
N GLU A 2 8.97 7.67 -8.20
CA GLU A 2 10.06 6.71 -8.44
C GLU A 2 11.17 6.77 -7.40
N LYS A 3 11.48 7.96 -6.89
CA LYS A 3 12.46 8.12 -5.80
C LYS A 3 12.10 7.31 -4.57
N ILE A 4 10.84 7.38 -4.13
CA ILE A 4 10.39 6.64 -2.95
C ILE A 4 10.38 5.13 -3.21
N LEU A 5 9.97 4.69 -4.38
CA LEU A 5 9.98 3.27 -4.72
C LEU A 5 11.42 2.73 -4.75
N ASN A 6 12.37 3.49 -5.30
CA ASN A 6 13.78 3.10 -5.29
C ASN A 6 14.36 3.04 -3.88
N LYS A 7 13.98 3.99 -3.01
CA LYS A 7 14.37 3.98 -1.61
C LYS A 7 13.84 2.76 -0.87
N LEU A 8 12.59 2.39 -1.14
CA LEU A 8 11.96 1.21 -0.54
C LEU A 8 12.64 -0.10 -0.97
N LYS A 9 13.12 -0.17 -2.21
CA LYS A 9 13.87 -1.33 -2.71
C LYS A 9 15.16 -1.57 -1.95
N LYS A 10 15.73 -0.54 -1.34
CA LYS A 10 16.94 -0.63 -0.53
C LYS A 10 16.66 -1.09 0.90
N SER A 11 15.41 -1.06 1.34
CA SER A 11 15.01 -1.58 2.64
C SER A 11 14.92 -3.11 2.56
N LYS A 12 15.66 -3.80 3.39
CA LYS A 12 15.64 -5.26 3.42
C LYS A 12 14.25 -5.79 3.72
N PHE A 13 13.55 -5.19 4.68
CA PHE A 13 12.20 -5.59 5.04
C PHE A 13 11.21 -5.33 3.91
N ARG A 14 11.19 -4.08 3.37
CA ARG A 14 10.20 -3.70 2.36
C ARG A 14 10.43 -4.43 1.03
N SER A 15 11.68 -4.64 0.66
CA SER A 15 12.02 -5.32 -0.60
C SER A 15 11.77 -6.83 -0.56
N SER A 16 11.49 -7.39 0.63
CA SER A 16 11.18 -8.82 0.76
C SER A 16 9.77 -9.19 0.30
N PHE A 17 8.89 -8.21 0.12
CA PHE A 17 7.51 -8.48 -0.28
C PHE A 17 7.41 -8.63 -1.79
N HIS A 18 6.71 -9.67 -2.22
CA HIS A 18 6.44 -9.95 -3.64
C HIS A 18 5.07 -10.60 -3.76
N LEU A 19 4.42 -10.40 -4.89
CA LEU A 19 3.20 -11.13 -5.21
C LEU A 19 3.56 -12.55 -5.64
N ASN A 20 2.98 -13.54 -4.98
CA ASN A 20 3.11 -14.93 -5.42
C ASN A 20 2.17 -15.20 -6.60
N LYS A 21 2.22 -16.41 -7.16
CA LYS A 21 1.40 -16.77 -8.32
C LYS A 21 -0.10 -16.59 -8.03
N LYS A 22 -0.56 -17.01 -6.85
CA LYS A 22 -1.97 -16.87 -6.48
C LYS A 22 -2.43 -15.42 -6.48
N MET A 23 -1.60 -14.51 -5.95
CA MET A 23 -1.92 -13.09 -5.91
C MET A 23 -1.87 -12.45 -7.29
N ARG A 24 -0.91 -12.83 -8.12
CA ARG A 24 -0.84 -12.35 -9.51
C ARG A 24 -2.03 -12.83 -10.33
N ASP A 25 -2.42 -14.09 -10.15
CA ASP A 25 -3.61 -14.64 -10.82
C ASP A 25 -4.87 -13.88 -10.41
N TYR A 26 -4.98 -13.52 -9.13
CA TYR A 26 -6.09 -12.71 -8.63
C TYR A 26 -6.13 -11.33 -9.30
N VAL A 27 -4.98 -10.67 -9.43
CA VAL A 27 -4.90 -9.36 -10.10
C VAL A 27 -5.31 -9.49 -11.57
N THR A 28 -4.84 -10.52 -12.26
CA THR A 28 -5.18 -10.76 -13.66
C THR A 28 -6.67 -11.03 -13.82
N ASP A 29 -7.24 -11.86 -12.95
CA ASP A 29 -8.64 -12.24 -13.00
C ASP A 29 -9.58 -11.04 -12.76
N LYS A 30 -9.28 -10.23 -11.75
CA LYS A 30 -10.11 -9.07 -11.40
C LYS A 30 -9.85 -7.87 -12.32
N GLY A 31 -8.62 -7.71 -12.79
CA GLY A 31 -8.21 -6.55 -13.58
C GLY A 31 -7.70 -5.41 -12.70
N ILE A 32 -6.75 -4.66 -13.25
CA ILE A 32 -6.07 -3.55 -12.54
C ILE A 32 -7.07 -2.51 -12.03
N ASP A 33 -8.11 -2.18 -12.81
CA ASP A 33 -9.09 -1.16 -12.40
C ASP A 33 -9.87 -1.58 -11.17
N VAL A 34 -10.24 -2.86 -11.08
CA VAL A 34 -10.95 -3.39 -9.91
C VAL A 34 -10.01 -3.41 -8.69
N ILE A 35 -8.76 -3.81 -8.88
CA ILE A 35 -7.77 -3.80 -7.80
C ILE A 35 -7.56 -2.37 -7.27
N LYS A 36 -7.52 -1.38 -8.16
CA LYS A 36 -7.42 0.04 -7.76
C LYS A 36 -8.61 0.47 -6.91
N THR A 37 -9.81 0.04 -7.28
CA THR A 37 -11.02 0.28 -6.49
C THR A 37 -10.88 -0.31 -5.08
N HIS A 38 -10.36 -1.54 -4.98
CA HIS A 38 -10.08 -2.16 -3.68
C HIS A 38 -9.07 -1.35 -2.87
N ALA A 39 -8.02 -0.83 -3.53
CA ALA A 39 -7.02 0.00 -2.85
C ALA A 39 -7.65 1.27 -2.26
N TYR A 40 -8.48 1.98 -3.01
CA TYR A 40 -9.22 3.13 -2.49
C TYR A 40 -10.09 2.76 -1.30
N ASP A 41 -10.80 1.64 -1.38
CA ASP A 41 -11.69 1.20 -0.32
C ASP A 41 -10.91 0.90 0.97
N PHE A 42 -9.81 0.17 0.88
CA PHE A 42 -8.98 -0.14 2.05
C PHE A 42 -8.33 1.11 2.65
N VAL A 43 -7.81 2.02 1.83
CA VAL A 43 -7.21 3.26 2.31
C VAL A 43 -8.24 4.11 3.03
N ASN A 44 -9.43 4.26 2.45
CA ASN A 44 -10.50 5.04 3.07
C ASN A 44 -10.98 4.42 4.38
N LYS A 45 -11.13 3.11 4.43
CA LYS A 45 -11.66 2.44 5.62
C LYS A 45 -10.65 2.31 6.74
N ARG A 46 -9.38 2.10 6.42
CA ARG A 46 -8.37 1.69 7.41
C ARG A 46 -7.32 2.73 7.70
N LEU A 47 -7.07 3.67 6.78
CA LEU A 47 -5.95 4.61 6.88
C LEU A 47 -6.35 6.07 6.96
N LYS A 48 -7.53 6.43 6.47
CA LYS A 48 -7.94 7.84 6.37
C LYS A 48 -7.87 8.58 7.70
N ILE A 49 -8.34 7.94 8.77
CA ILE A 49 -8.37 8.52 10.11
C ILE A 49 -7.37 7.78 11.00
N TYR A 50 -6.50 8.55 11.68
CA TYR A 50 -5.56 7.96 12.63
C TYR A 50 -6.27 7.56 13.92
N ASP A 51 -6.08 6.31 14.33
CA ASP A 51 -6.58 5.77 15.59
C ASP A 51 -5.38 5.21 16.36
N THR A 52 -5.06 5.80 17.51
CA THR A 52 -3.93 5.39 18.33
C THR A 52 -4.03 3.92 18.77
N ASN A 53 -5.24 3.41 18.95
CA ASN A 53 -5.45 2.01 19.35
C ASN A 53 -5.12 1.02 18.23
N LYS A 54 -5.08 1.48 16.99
CA LYS A 54 -4.83 0.65 15.81
C LYS A 54 -3.49 0.98 15.12
N ASP A 55 -2.68 1.85 15.73
CA ASP A 55 -1.41 2.25 15.10
C ASP A 55 -0.51 1.02 14.89
N GLY A 56 0.00 0.88 13.68
CA GLY A 56 0.79 -0.27 13.26
C GLY A 56 -0.01 -1.52 12.92
N LYS A 57 -1.34 -1.46 13.03
CA LYS A 57 -2.23 -2.63 12.83
C LYS A 57 -3.31 -2.40 11.77
N GLN A 58 -3.22 -1.31 11.01
CA GLN A 58 -4.25 -0.96 10.03
C GLN A 58 -4.31 -1.93 8.86
N THR A 59 -3.18 -2.55 8.49
CA THR A 59 -3.12 -3.51 7.39
C THR A 59 -2.71 -4.88 7.93
N PRO A 60 -3.51 -5.93 7.65
CA PRO A 60 -3.15 -7.29 8.07
C PRO A 60 -1.82 -7.73 7.45
N MET A 61 -1.01 -8.46 8.23
CA MET A 61 0.20 -9.09 7.72
C MET A 61 -0.08 -10.32 6.87
N ARG A 62 -1.29 -10.86 6.95
CA ARG A 62 -1.68 -12.03 6.17
C ARG A 62 -1.72 -11.69 4.69
N GLN A 63 -1.14 -12.54 3.87
CA GLN A 63 -1.07 -12.35 2.42
C GLN A 63 -2.34 -12.86 1.75
N VAL A 64 -3.47 -12.22 2.06
CA VAL A 64 -4.80 -12.62 1.55
C VAL A 64 -5.31 -11.70 0.44
N HIS A 65 -4.63 -10.58 0.19
CA HIS A 65 -5.02 -9.65 -0.86
C HIS A 65 -3.78 -8.92 -1.40
N PRO A 66 -3.65 -8.73 -2.73
CA PRO A 66 -2.50 -8.05 -3.30
C PRO A 66 -2.26 -6.63 -2.75
N VAL A 67 -3.34 -5.89 -2.46
CA VAL A 67 -3.24 -4.54 -1.89
C VAL A 67 -2.59 -4.56 -0.51
N PHE A 68 -2.89 -5.55 0.33
CA PHE A 68 -2.26 -5.66 1.65
C PHE A 68 -0.76 -5.90 1.52
N ILE A 69 -0.34 -6.75 0.60
CA ILE A 69 1.07 -7.00 0.34
C ILE A 69 1.74 -5.73 -0.18
N ALA A 70 1.09 -5.04 -1.11
CA ALA A 70 1.59 -3.78 -1.67
C ALA A 70 1.74 -2.70 -0.58
N GLU A 71 0.79 -2.61 0.35
CA GLU A 71 0.86 -1.64 1.43
C GLU A 71 2.09 -1.88 2.32
N HIS A 72 2.41 -3.12 2.63
CA HIS A 72 3.61 -3.44 3.39
C HIS A 72 4.88 -3.17 2.58
N ALA A 73 4.89 -3.52 1.30
CA ALA A 73 6.04 -3.29 0.42
C ALA A 73 6.33 -1.80 0.21
N THR A 74 5.29 -0.97 0.19
CA THR A 74 5.42 0.47 -0.09
C THR A 74 5.40 1.35 1.16
N ALA A 75 5.38 0.75 2.34
CA ALA A 75 5.31 1.47 3.62
C ALA A 75 4.07 2.37 3.73
N THR A 76 2.94 1.86 3.21
CA THR A 76 1.63 2.49 3.35
C THR A 76 0.69 1.64 4.20
N CYS A 77 1.26 0.73 5.00
CA CYS A 77 0.51 -0.24 5.78
C CYS A 77 -0.11 0.34 7.06
N CYS A 78 0.41 1.45 7.54
CA CYS A 78 -0.14 2.15 8.71
C CYS A 78 0.23 3.63 8.63
N ARG A 79 -0.44 4.46 9.45
CA ARG A 79 -0.21 5.90 9.45
C ARG A 79 1.20 6.25 9.92
N GLY A 80 1.76 5.48 10.85
CA GLY A 80 3.15 5.68 11.28
C GLY A 80 4.16 5.46 10.16
N CYS A 81 3.96 4.41 9.37
CA CYS A 81 4.82 4.13 8.21
C CYS A 81 4.64 5.19 7.12
N ILE A 82 3.40 5.62 6.87
CA ILE A 82 3.11 6.69 5.91
C ILE A 82 3.82 7.99 6.33
N GLU A 83 3.77 8.34 7.61
CA GLU A 83 4.46 9.52 8.11
C GLU A 83 5.97 9.41 7.93
N LYS A 84 6.55 8.27 8.32
CA LYS A 84 8.00 8.05 8.27
C LYS A 84 8.53 8.05 6.84
N TRP A 85 7.86 7.36 5.93
CA TRP A 85 8.37 7.15 4.57
C TRP A 85 7.85 8.17 3.57
N HIS A 86 6.62 8.64 3.72
CA HIS A 86 5.94 9.51 2.74
C HIS A 86 5.73 10.93 3.25
N HIS A 87 6.11 11.19 4.52
CA HIS A 87 6.07 12.53 5.14
C HIS A 87 4.65 13.14 5.18
N ILE A 88 3.65 12.30 5.38
CA ILE A 88 2.26 12.74 5.60
C ILE A 88 1.95 12.55 7.08
N SER A 89 1.65 13.65 7.78
CA SER A 89 1.41 13.60 9.22
C SER A 89 0.29 12.65 9.60
N LYS A 90 0.53 11.79 10.59
CA LYS A 90 -0.47 10.83 11.07
C LYS A 90 -1.57 11.49 11.91
N THR A 91 -1.37 12.72 12.38
CA THR A 91 -2.33 13.39 13.25
C THR A 91 -3.46 14.07 12.51
N LYS A 92 -3.42 14.10 11.18
CA LYS A 92 -4.45 14.71 10.35
C LYS A 92 -5.29 13.65 9.67
N ILE A 93 -6.50 14.00 9.24
CA ILE A 93 -7.31 13.17 8.34
C ILE A 93 -6.72 13.30 6.94
N LEU A 94 -6.56 12.19 6.22
CA LEU A 94 -6.06 12.21 4.84
C LEU A 94 -7.05 12.94 3.94
N ASN A 95 -6.54 13.90 3.16
CA ASN A 95 -7.35 14.55 2.13
C ASN A 95 -7.35 13.71 0.84
N ASP A 96 -8.17 14.09 -0.13
CA ASP A 96 -8.33 13.34 -1.36
C ASP A 96 -7.02 13.21 -2.15
N ASN A 97 -6.21 14.27 -2.19
CA ASN A 97 -4.92 14.23 -2.88
C ASN A 97 -3.95 13.25 -2.22
N GLU A 98 -3.97 13.19 -0.90
CA GLU A 98 -3.11 12.26 -0.15
C GLU A 98 -3.57 10.82 -0.34
N ILE A 99 -4.86 10.57 -0.37
CA ILE A 99 -5.42 9.25 -0.66
C ILE A 99 -5.03 8.82 -2.07
N ASP A 100 -5.17 9.71 -3.06
CA ASP A 100 -4.77 9.45 -4.44
C ASP A 100 -3.28 9.10 -4.53
N TYR A 101 -2.43 9.84 -3.83
CA TYR A 101 -0.99 9.57 -3.79
C TYR A 101 -0.71 8.16 -3.24
N ILE A 102 -1.31 7.81 -2.12
CA ILE A 102 -1.11 6.51 -1.48
C ILE A 102 -1.57 5.38 -2.42
N VAL A 103 -2.74 5.52 -3.02
CA VAL A 103 -3.27 4.53 -3.97
C VAL A 103 -2.35 4.41 -5.18
N ASN A 104 -1.84 5.53 -5.70
CA ASN A 104 -0.93 5.50 -6.84
C ASN A 104 0.38 4.78 -6.52
N VAL A 105 0.93 4.97 -5.32
CA VAL A 105 2.12 4.24 -4.87
C VAL A 105 1.83 2.74 -4.82
N ILE A 106 0.70 2.34 -4.25
CA ILE A 106 0.27 0.95 -4.17
C ILE A 106 0.16 0.34 -5.57
N MET A 107 -0.52 1.04 -6.47
CA MET A 107 -0.77 0.50 -7.82
C MET A 107 0.50 0.44 -8.66
N LYS A 108 1.40 1.40 -8.53
CA LYS A 108 2.71 1.36 -9.20
C LYS A 108 3.49 0.12 -8.81
N TRP A 109 3.50 -0.19 -7.53
CA TRP A 109 4.18 -1.39 -7.04
C TRP A 109 3.54 -2.67 -7.59
N ILE A 110 2.20 -2.76 -7.55
CA ILE A 110 1.47 -3.93 -8.08
C ILE A 110 1.78 -4.10 -9.58
N GLU A 111 1.72 -3.01 -10.34
CA GLU A 111 2.03 -3.06 -11.78
C GLU A 111 3.45 -3.55 -12.04
N SER A 112 4.42 -3.10 -11.25
CA SER A 112 5.81 -3.55 -11.39
C SER A 112 5.96 -5.04 -11.09
N GLU A 113 5.20 -5.56 -10.13
CA GLU A 113 5.19 -7.00 -9.81
C GLU A 113 4.55 -7.83 -10.92
N MET A 114 3.52 -7.28 -11.57
CA MET A 114 2.85 -7.96 -12.68
C MET A 114 3.71 -8.01 -13.93
N ASP A 115 4.61 -7.05 -14.12
CA ASP A 115 5.51 -6.97 -15.28
C ASP A 115 6.78 -7.81 -15.12
N SER A 116 6.98 -8.41 -13.97
CA SER A 116 8.18 -9.21 -13.67
C SER A 116 8.09 -10.63 -14.19
#